data_eb531ee8826e5ac1edeab9fca0b834d0
#
_entry.id   eb531ee8826e5ac1edeab9fca0b834d0
#
_cell.length_a   1.000
_cell.length_b   1.000
_cell.length_c   1.000
_cell.angle_alpha   90.00
_cell.angle_beta   90.00
_cell.angle_gamma   90.00
#
_symmetry.space_group_name_H-M   'P 1'
#
loop_
_entity.id
_entity.type
_entity.pdbx_description
1 polymer ?
#
loop_
_entity_poly.entity_id
_entity_poly.type
_entity_poly.pdbx_seq_one_letter_code
_entity_poly.pdbx_strand_id
1 'polypeptide(L)'
;MEKISRLEPILKENEHFECKISIKSRMDEITRHISDVLKNDPTHLKLFKESPFGHFLDISDYYRHFSQVMWLLLVREADCYIDSEMWFVVNEIPIRFSLMEYALISGLKCSKYPEGWESQAESKSFKDRHFRGRPSCITIEDLKTKLKQLSDQNQKKKS
;
A
#
# COMPACT_ATOMS: atom_id res chain seq x y z
N MET A 1 -3.70 11.71 -32.28
CA MET A 1 -3.84 10.32 -31.80
C MET A 1 -2.62 9.58 -32.31
N GLU A 2 -1.55 9.56 -31.50
CA GLU A 2 -0.38 8.74 -31.80
C GLU A 2 -0.83 7.27 -31.78
N LYS A 3 -0.43 6.54 -32.83
CA LYS A 3 -0.59 5.11 -32.92
C LYS A 3 -0.02 4.49 -31.64
N ILE A 4 -0.88 3.93 -30.81
CA ILE A 4 -0.45 2.91 -29.86
C ILE A 4 0.05 1.77 -30.77
N SER A 5 1.34 1.77 -31.04
CA SER A 5 2.02 0.67 -31.69
C SER A 5 1.64 -0.56 -30.89
N ARG A 6 1.25 -1.62 -31.57
CA ARG A 6 0.76 -2.87 -31.01
C ARG A 6 1.63 -3.27 -29.82
N LEU A 7 1.05 -3.20 -28.62
CA LEU A 7 1.73 -3.60 -27.40
C LEU A 7 2.05 -5.10 -27.52
N GLU A 8 3.32 -5.43 -27.45
CA GLU A 8 3.74 -6.82 -27.53
C GLU A 8 4.00 -7.35 -26.11
N PRO A 9 3.42 -8.51 -25.74
CA PRO A 9 3.72 -9.14 -24.47
C PRO A 9 5.22 -9.41 -24.34
N ILE A 10 5.78 -9.17 -23.15
CA ILE A 10 7.18 -9.48 -22.83
C ILE A 10 7.44 -10.97 -22.93
N LEU A 11 6.48 -11.78 -22.41
CA LEU A 11 6.51 -13.24 -22.50
C LEU A 11 5.54 -13.71 -23.59
N LYS A 12 5.99 -14.62 -24.42
CA LYS A 12 5.13 -15.31 -25.38
C LYS A 12 4.24 -16.30 -24.65
N GLU A 13 3.11 -16.66 -25.23
CA GLU A 13 2.14 -17.54 -24.60
C GLU A 13 2.72 -18.92 -24.22
N ASN A 14 3.66 -19.46 -25.05
CA ASN A 14 4.36 -20.70 -24.78
C ASN A 14 5.49 -20.57 -23.73
N GLU A 15 5.81 -19.36 -23.30
CA GLU A 15 6.79 -19.08 -22.24
C GLU A 15 6.12 -18.89 -20.87
N HIS A 16 4.78 -18.85 -20.83
CA HIS A 16 4.04 -18.78 -19.60
C HIS A 16 4.22 -20.09 -18.82
N PHE A 17 4.54 -19.98 -17.54
CA PHE A 17 4.70 -21.13 -16.65
C PHE A 17 3.83 -20.95 -15.41
N GLU A 18 3.42 -22.08 -14.83
CA GLU A 18 2.67 -22.04 -13.58
C GLU A 18 3.60 -21.75 -12.41
N CYS A 19 3.24 -20.75 -11.61
CA CYS A 19 3.95 -20.40 -10.39
C CYS A 19 2.96 -20.20 -9.24
N LYS A 20 3.30 -20.72 -8.07
CA LYS A 20 2.55 -20.42 -6.84
C LYS A 20 3.10 -19.17 -6.21
N ILE A 21 2.38 -18.07 -6.40
CA ILE A 21 2.69 -16.83 -5.68
C ILE A 21 1.93 -16.83 -4.36
N SER A 22 2.64 -16.56 -3.27
CA SER A 22 2.04 -16.30 -1.96
C SER A 22 2.24 -14.83 -1.59
N ILE A 23 1.15 -14.14 -1.28
CA ILE A 23 1.19 -12.78 -0.77
C ILE A 23 1.17 -12.84 0.75
N LYS A 24 2.22 -12.35 1.39
CA LYS A 24 2.33 -12.25 2.85
C LYS A 24 1.82 -10.88 3.33
N SER A 25 0.63 -10.49 2.89
CA SER A 25 0.00 -9.27 3.40
C SER A 25 -0.62 -9.55 4.77
N ARG A 26 -0.38 -8.66 5.71
CA ARG A 26 -0.96 -8.67 7.07
C ARG A 26 -1.84 -7.42 7.26
N MET A 27 -2.47 -6.96 6.20
CA MET A 27 -3.26 -5.74 6.22
C MET A 27 -4.45 -5.88 7.19
N ASP A 28 -5.16 -7.00 7.15
CA ASP A 28 -6.26 -7.33 8.04
C ASP A 28 -5.86 -7.32 9.52
N GLU A 29 -4.68 -7.82 9.82
CA GLU A 29 -4.12 -7.82 11.17
C GLU A 29 -3.78 -6.40 11.65
N ILE A 30 -3.20 -5.59 10.77
CA ILE A 30 -2.82 -4.21 11.08
C ILE A 30 -4.06 -3.36 11.28
N THR A 31 -5.03 -3.43 10.38
CA THR A 31 -6.27 -2.63 10.45
C THR A 31 -7.11 -3.00 11.66
N ARG A 32 -7.21 -4.29 11.99
CA ARG A 32 -7.87 -4.76 13.21
C ARG A 32 -7.18 -4.21 14.46
N HIS A 33 -5.86 -4.28 14.51
CA HIS A 33 -5.10 -3.74 15.63
C HIS A 33 -5.29 -2.23 15.80
N ILE A 34 -5.28 -1.45 14.71
CA ILE A 34 -5.54 -0.01 14.74
C ILE A 34 -6.97 0.25 15.25
N SER A 35 -7.95 -0.48 14.74
CA SER A 35 -9.34 -0.36 15.18
C SER A 35 -9.48 -0.65 16.69
N ASP A 36 -8.86 -1.72 17.19
CA ASP A 36 -8.92 -2.11 18.60
C ASP A 36 -8.28 -1.08 19.51
N VAL A 37 -7.15 -0.50 19.11
CA VAL A 37 -6.47 0.53 19.90
C VAL A 37 -7.25 1.84 19.92
N LEU A 38 -7.86 2.21 18.79
CA LEU A 38 -8.56 3.50 18.64
C LEU A 38 -10.04 3.45 19.06
N LYS A 39 -10.64 2.28 19.30
CA LYS A 39 -12.08 2.16 19.64
C LYS A 39 -12.50 3.00 20.84
N ASN A 40 -11.59 3.20 21.81
CA ASN A 40 -11.84 3.97 23.03
C ASN A 40 -11.39 5.43 22.92
N ASP A 41 -10.92 5.87 21.76
CA ASP A 41 -10.49 7.24 21.50
C ASP A 41 -11.15 7.76 20.21
N PRO A 42 -12.41 8.25 20.30
CA PRO A 42 -13.19 8.68 19.15
C PRO A 42 -12.53 9.83 18.38
N THR A 43 -11.74 10.66 19.04
CA THR A 43 -11.05 11.79 18.42
C THR A 43 -9.97 11.30 17.44
N HIS A 44 -9.10 10.39 17.89
CA HIS A 44 -8.05 9.83 17.04
C HIS A 44 -8.61 8.88 15.98
N LEU A 45 -9.69 8.14 16.31
CA LEU A 45 -10.39 7.31 15.33
C LEU A 45 -10.98 8.16 14.19
N LYS A 46 -11.57 9.32 14.52
CA LYS A 46 -12.07 10.25 13.52
C LYS A 46 -10.94 10.78 12.63
N LEU A 47 -9.83 11.22 13.22
CA LEU A 47 -8.66 11.69 12.47
C LEU A 47 -8.09 10.59 11.54
N PHE A 48 -8.06 9.34 12.00
CA PHE A 48 -7.61 8.24 11.18
C PHE A 48 -8.57 7.97 10.01
N LYS A 49 -9.89 7.98 10.25
CA LYS A 49 -10.91 7.81 9.21
C LYS A 49 -10.86 8.92 8.15
N GLU A 50 -10.56 10.14 8.56
CA GLU A 50 -10.42 11.29 7.66
C GLU A 50 -9.07 11.33 6.92
N SER A 51 -8.11 10.48 7.32
CA SER A 51 -6.82 10.33 6.65
C SER A 51 -6.96 9.56 5.32
N PRO A 52 -5.97 9.66 4.43
CA PRO A 52 -5.94 8.85 3.20
C PRO A 52 -5.99 7.33 3.45
N PHE A 53 -5.71 6.89 4.66
CA PHE A 53 -5.69 5.47 5.05
C PHE A 53 -6.99 5.02 5.74
N GLY A 54 -7.95 5.93 5.94
CA GLY A 54 -9.19 5.65 6.68
C GLY A 54 -10.00 4.51 6.08
N HIS A 55 -10.05 4.41 4.75
CA HIS A 55 -10.76 3.36 4.00
C HIS A 55 -10.25 1.95 4.28
N PHE A 56 -9.01 1.79 4.76
CA PHE A 56 -8.50 0.47 5.15
C PHE A 56 -9.23 -0.13 6.36
N LEU A 57 -9.91 0.69 7.18
CA LEU A 57 -10.73 0.17 8.28
C LEU A 57 -12.02 -0.51 7.79
N ASP A 58 -12.43 -0.22 6.55
CA ASP A 58 -13.64 -0.77 5.94
C ASP A 58 -13.35 -2.04 5.12
N ILE A 59 -12.08 -2.46 5.05
CA ILE A 59 -11.68 -3.70 4.39
C ILE A 59 -12.20 -4.88 5.21
N SER A 60 -12.98 -5.74 4.55
CA SER A 60 -13.52 -6.96 5.15
C SER A 60 -12.42 -7.88 5.67
N ASP A 61 -12.63 -8.49 6.84
CA ASP A 61 -11.77 -9.56 7.39
C ASP A 61 -11.64 -10.77 6.46
N TYR A 62 -12.57 -10.92 5.50
CA TYR A 62 -12.54 -11.96 4.47
C TYR A 62 -11.80 -11.55 3.20
N TYR A 63 -11.19 -10.37 3.17
CA TYR A 63 -10.42 -9.93 2.01
C TYR A 63 -9.26 -10.88 1.76
N ARG A 64 -9.29 -11.52 0.60
CA ARG A 64 -8.22 -12.42 0.16
C ARG A 64 -7.53 -11.81 -1.06
N HIS A 65 -6.21 -11.76 -0.98
CA HIS A 65 -5.42 -11.41 -2.15
C HIS A 65 -5.46 -12.57 -3.15
N PHE A 66 -5.95 -12.31 -4.34
CA PHE A 66 -5.94 -13.30 -5.42
C PHE A 66 -4.57 -13.31 -6.09
N SER A 67 -3.62 -14.00 -5.47
CA SER A 67 -2.25 -14.11 -5.98
C SER A 67 -2.19 -14.69 -7.40
N GLN A 68 -3.12 -15.57 -7.74
CA GLN A 68 -3.23 -16.13 -9.09
C GLN A 68 -3.58 -15.07 -10.14
N VAL A 69 -4.45 -14.11 -9.80
CA VAL A 69 -4.76 -12.99 -10.70
C VAL A 69 -3.56 -12.09 -10.90
N MET A 70 -2.79 -11.83 -9.85
CA MET A 70 -1.55 -11.07 -9.98
C MET A 70 -0.54 -11.78 -10.88
N TRP A 71 -0.39 -13.09 -10.70
CA TRP A 71 0.46 -13.89 -11.57
C TRP A 71 -0.01 -13.86 -13.02
N LEU A 72 -1.31 -14.01 -13.23
CA LEU A 72 -1.93 -13.95 -14.55
C LEU A 72 -1.65 -12.62 -15.27
N LEU A 73 -1.65 -11.52 -14.54
CA LEU A 73 -1.29 -10.20 -15.08
C LEU A 73 0.21 -10.11 -15.37
N LEU A 74 1.07 -10.53 -14.43
CA LEU A 74 2.52 -10.44 -14.59
C LEU A 74 3.04 -11.19 -15.83
N VAL A 75 2.51 -12.38 -16.11
CA VAL A 75 2.90 -13.12 -17.33
C VAL A 75 2.35 -12.50 -18.62
N ARG A 76 1.46 -11.53 -18.51
CA ARG A 76 0.86 -10.79 -19.63
C ARG A 76 1.32 -9.34 -19.72
N GLU A 77 2.35 -9.02 -18.96
CA GLU A 77 2.97 -7.70 -19.03
C GLU A 77 3.48 -7.46 -20.46
N ALA A 78 3.22 -6.26 -20.96
CA ALA A 78 3.63 -5.83 -22.28
C ALA A 78 4.68 -4.74 -22.16
N ASP A 79 5.60 -4.73 -23.11
CA ASP A 79 6.64 -3.72 -23.19
C ASP A 79 6.02 -2.33 -23.44
N CYS A 80 6.45 -1.36 -22.65
CA CYS A 80 6.00 0.00 -22.71
C CYS A 80 7.19 0.96 -22.56
N TYR A 81 7.29 1.93 -23.46
CA TYR A 81 8.33 2.95 -23.42
C TYR A 81 8.08 4.06 -22.36
N ILE A 82 6.99 3.98 -21.63
CA ILE A 82 6.63 4.95 -20.58
C ILE A 82 6.94 4.34 -19.20
N ASP A 83 8.04 4.72 -18.58
CA ASP A 83 8.52 4.17 -17.30
C ASP A 83 7.53 4.28 -16.13
N SER A 84 6.57 5.19 -16.23
CA SER A 84 5.54 5.41 -15.20
C SER A 84 4.25 4.61 -15.41
N GLU A 85 4.21 3.75 -16.41
CA GLU A 85 3.05 2.94 -16.76
C GLU A 85 3.42 1.47 -16.85
N MET A 86 2.52 0.61 -16.41
CA MET A 86 2.54 -0.83 -16.67
C MET A 86 1.40 -1.18 -17.61
N TRP A 87 1.67 -2.01 -18.57
CA TRP A 87 0.67 -2.47 -19.52
C TRP A 87 0.59 -3.99 -19.51
N PHE A 88 -0.62 -4.49 -19.63
CA PHE A 88 -0.92 -5.93 -19.69
C PHE A 88 -1.79 -6.19 -20.91
N VAL A 89 -1.59 -7.31 -21.58
CA VAL A 89 -2.46 -7.74 -22.69
C VAL A 89 -3.21 -8.99 -22.26
N VAL A 90 -4.52 -8.87 -22.06
CA VAL A 90 -5.39 -9.96 -21.65
C VAL A 90 -6.45 -10.17 -22.73
N ASN A 91 -6.46 -11.35 -23.35
CA ASN A 91 -7.36 -11.66 -24.47
C ASN A 91 -7.35 -10.58 -25.57
N GLU A 92 -6.15 -10.17 -25.98
CA GLU A 92 -5.92 -9.11 -26.97
C GLU A 92 -6.37 -7.70 -26.55
N ILE A 93 -6.84 -7.54 -25.33
CA ILE A 93 -7.26 -6.24 -24.79
C ILE A 93 -6.12 -5.66 -23.95
N PRO A 94 -5.59 -4.47 -24.33
CA PRO A 94 -4.60 -3.79 -23.52
C PRO A 94 -5.22 -3.18 -22.28
N ILE A 95 -4.63 -3.45 -21.13
CA ILE A 95 -5.00 -2.90 -19.82
C ILE A 95 -3.83 -2.05 -19.32
N ARG A 96 -4.08 -0.77 -19.10
CA ARG A 96 -3.10 0.15 -18.53
C ARG A 96 -3.23 0.19 -17.02
N PHE A 97 -2.09 0.27 -16.34
CA PHE A 97 -1.99 0.58 -14.92
C PHE A 97 -0.92 1.66 -14.72
N SER A 98 -1.36 2.84 -14.33
CA SER A 98 -0.49 3.99 -14.09
C SER A 98 -0.71 4.56 -12.68
N LEU A 99 0.00 5.63 -12.36
CA LEU A 99 -0.19 6.35 -11.12
C LEU A 99 -1.63 6.88 -10.95
N MET A 100 -2.33 7.12 -12.08
CA MET A 100 -3.72 7.56 -12.06
C MET A 100 -4.66 6.43 -11.59
N GLU A 101 -4.54 5.24 -12.17
CA GLU A 101 -5.32 4.07 -11.74
C GLU A 101 -4.99 3.71 -10.29
N TYR A 102 -3.71 3.80 -9.90
CA TYR A 102 -3.30 3.60 -8.52
C TYR A 102 -3.97 4.60 -7.57
N ALA A 103 -4.01 5.89 -7.92
CA ALA A 103 -4.68 6.93 -7.14
C ALA A 103 -6.19 6.66 -6.99
N LEU A 104 -6.84 6.28 -8.09
CA LEU A 104 -8.27 5.98 -8.10
C LEU A 104 -8.61 4.76 -7.22
N ILE A 105 -7.79 3.72 -7.27
CA ILE A 105 -8.04 2.47 -6.52
C ILE A 105 -7.69 2.63 -5.04
N SER A 106 -6.55 3.30 -4.74
CA SER A 106 -6.05 3.43 -3.37
C SER A 106 -6.64 4.60 -2.59
N GLY A 107 -7.26 5.58 -3.28
CA GLY A 107 -7.69 6.83 -2.67
C GLY A 107 -6.53 7.75 -2.24
N LEU A 108 -5.29 7.40 -2.57
CA LEU A 108 -4.12 8.20 -2.23
C LEU A 108 -3.96 9.39 -3.19
N LYS A 109 -3.48 10.50 -2.66
CA LYS A 109 -3.15 11.66 -3.48
C LYS A 109 -1.82 11.41 -4.20
N CYS A 110 -1.89 11.14 -5.49
CA CYS A 110 -0.74 10.98 -6.37
C CYS A 110 -0.45 12.31 -7.11
N SER A 111 -0.29 13.39 -6.35
CA SER A 111 0.10 14.71 -6.87
C SER A 111 1.61 14.90 -6.77
N LYS A 112 2.12 16.01 -7.32
CA LYS A 112 3.51 16.39 -7.14
C LYS A 112 3.83 16.47 -5.64
N TYR A 113 5.03 16.01 -5.27
CA TYR A 113 5.51 16.15 -3.90
C TYR A 113 5.61 17.61 -3.51
N PRO A 114 5.35 17.95 -2.24
CA PRO A 114 5.59 19.30 -1.74
C PRO A 114 7.05 19.72 -1.94
N GLU A 115 7.29 20.99 -2.15
CA GLU A 115 8.64 21.53 -2.29
C GLU A 115 9.47 21.21 -1.03
N GLY A 116 10.69 20.73 -1.21
CA GLY A 116 11.56 20.33 -0.10
C GLY A 116 11.24 19.00 0.57
N TRP A 117 10.34 18.18 0.01
CA TRP A 117 9.98 16.88 0.59
C TRP A 117 11.17 15.92 0.75
N GLU A 118 12.16 15.98 -0.15
CA GLU A 118 13.35 15.13 -0.09
C GLU A 118 14.14 15.36 1.20
N SER A 119 14.37 16.62 1.57
CA SER A 119 15.03 16.96 2.83
C SER A 119 14.21 16.56 4.06
N GLN A 120 12.87 16.54 3.95
CA GLN A 120 11.98 16.06 5.01
C GLN A 120 11.96 14.53 5.08
N ALA A 121 12.03 13.84 3.94
CA ALA A 121 12.05 12.38 3.86
C ALA A 121 13.32 11.79 4.48
N GLU A 122 14.44 12.50 4.42
CA GLU A 122 15.69 12.12 5.11
C GLU A 122 15.61 12.31 6.64
N SER A 123 14.61 13.03 7.12
CA SER A 123 14.43 13.28 8.56
C SER A 123 14.09 11.99 9.29
N LYS A 124 15.01 11.49 10.08
CA LYS A 124 14.81 10.36 11.01
C LYS A 124 14.04 10.77 12.27
N SER A 125 13.49 11.98 12.32
CA SER A 125 12.90 12.57 13.52
C SER A 125 11.76 11.74 14.13
N PHE A 126 10.92 11.11 13.32
CA PHE A 126 9.85 10.22 13.80
C PHE A 126 10.43 8.96 14.41
N LYS A 127 11.36 8.30 13.71
CA LYS A 127 12.04 7.09 14.18
C LYS A 127 12.80 7.37 15.47
N ASP A 128 13.60 8.43 15.49
CA ASP A 128 14.46 8.78 16.63
C ASP A 128 13.61 9.18 17.85
N ARG A 129 12.45 9.78 17.64
CA ARG A 129 11.52 10.15 18.70
C ARG A 129 10.81 8.95 19.33
N HIS A 130 10.37 8.00 18.50
CA HIS A 130 9.50 6.92 18.94
C HIS A 130 10.18 5.56 19.10
N PHE A 131 11.36 5.37 18.47
CA PHE A 131 12.07 4.10 18.41
C PHE A 131 13.57 4.24 18.72
N ARG A 132 13.91 5.11 19.68
CA ARG A 132 15.30 5.33 20.11
C ARG A 132 15.97 4.02 20.49
N GLY A 133 17.22 3.83 20.03
CA GLY A 133 18.01 2.64 20.35
C GLY A 133 17.61 1.36 19.62
N ARG A 134 16.64 1.41 18.71
CA ARG A 134 16.28 0.26 17.88
C ARG A 134 17.19 0.13 16.67
N PRO A 135 17.48 -1.12 16.23
CA PRO A 135 18.25 -1.35 15.00
C PRO A 135 17.57 -0.72 13.78
N SER A 136 18.24 -0.75 12.66
CA SER A 136 17.78 -0.13 11.39
C SER A 136 16.41 -0.62 10.92
N CYS A 137 16.00 -1.82 11.30
CA CYS A 137 14.72 -2.41 10.94
C CYS A 137 13.70 -2.30 12.09
N ILE A 138 12.57 -1.63 11.85
CA ILE A 138 11.41 -1.59 12.73
C ILE A 138 10.41 -2.63 12.23
N THR A 139 10.01 -3.55 13.12
CA THR A 139 9.06 -4.61 12.80
C THR A 139 7.61 -4.15 12.99
N ILE A 140 6.66 -4.90 12.44
CA ILE A 140 5.22 -4.67 12.66
C ILE A 140 4.89 -4.77 14.17
N GLU A 141 5.50 -5.71 14.89
CA GLU A 141 5.28 -5.88 16.32
C GLU A 141 5.80 -4.68 17.14
N ASP A 142 6.91 -4.07 16.72
CA ASP A 142 7.40 -2.83 17.34
C ASP A 142 6.39 -1.69 17.16
N LEU A 143 5.80 -1.57 15.96
CA LEU A 143 4.77 -0.57 15.67
C LEU A 143 3.51 -0.79 16.50
N LYS A 144 3.01 -2.02 16.58
CA LYS A 144 1.84 -2.39 17.39
C LYS A 144 2.05 -2.08 18.87
N THR A 145 3.21 -2.47 19.40
CA THR A 145 3.58 -2.20 20.79
C THR A 145 3.62 -0.71 21.06
N LYS A 146 4.21 0.06 20.15
CA LYS A 146 4.31 1.51 20.31
C LYS A 146 2.95 2.20 20.24
N LEU A 147 2.09 1.79 19.33
CA LEU A 147 0.74 2.33 19.19
C LEU A 147 -0.07 2.11 20.47
N LYS A 148 0.00 0.90 21.05
CA LYS A 148 -0.65 0.59 22.32
C LYS A 148 -0.13 1.46 23.47
N GLN A 149 1.20 1.61 23.61
CA GLN A 149 1.80 2.46 24.62
C GLN A 149 1.33 3.92 24.55
N LEU A 150 1.24 4.47 23.33
CA LEU A 150 0.76 5.83 23.12
C LEU A 150 -0.71 6.00 23.48
N SER A 151 -1.54 5.02 23.15
CA SER A 151 -2.96 4.99 23.55
C SER A 151 -3.12 4.98 25.06
N ASP A 152 -2.40 4.11 25.77
CA ASP A 152 -2.46 4.00 27.23
C ASP A 152 -1.99 5.30 27.93
N GLN A 153 -0.98 5.97 27.39
CA GLN A 153 -0.51 7.26 27.90
C GLN A 153 -1.54 8.37 27.74
N ASN A 154 -2.26 8.38 26.61
CA ASN A 154 -3.31 9.37 26.37
C ASN A 154 -4.52 9.16 27.28
N GLN A 155 -4.88 7.93 27.60
CA GLN A 155 -5.96 7.63 28.55
C GLN A 155 -5.62 8.10 29.97
N LYS A 156 -4.38 7.87 30.43
CA LYS A 156 -3.91 8.34 31.74
C LYS A 156 -3.85 9.86 31.91
N LYS A 157 -3.75 10.61 30.80
CA LYS A 157 -3.78 12.08 30.84
C LYS A 157 -5.19 12.66 30.87
N LYS A 158 -6.21 11.86 30.53
CA LYS A 158 -7.62 12.26 30.50
C LYS A 158 -8.38 11.91 31.77
N SER A 159 -7.82 11.06 32.64
CA SER A 159 -8.33 10.74 33.99
C SER A 159 -7.64 11.61 35.05
#